data_d6d0f642410443927664d28a617920a1
#
_entry.id   d6d0f642410443927664d28a617920a1
#
_cell.length_a   1.000
_cell.length_b   1.000
_cell.length_c   1.000
_cell.angle_alpha   90.00
_cell.angle_beta   90.00
_cell.angle_gamma   90.00
#
_symmetry.space_group_name_H-M   'P 1'
#
loop_
_entity.id
_entity.type
_entity.pdbx_description
1 polymer ?
#
loop_
_entity_poly.entity_id
_entity_poly.type
_entity_poly.pdbx_seq_one_letter_code
_entity_poly.pdbx_strand_id
1 'polypeptide(L)'
;MRHIYSILMLISLLFVGTACEDDYRDIVFFTGDAPIYQVGTCGNMFSSANLYLNKPEGIIVGVDGGDGNYSIVNGDDAIVTAAFVKSESGYQRIQIIPKAEGETGITVRDGSGSSALLRVKVDECLKLVWSKVKDGIVVPGATEEQQKNIADAFTDFFTVKVGGRYEMIPDNESEMLEKGTLRVHPDNSTIAPFIGRYERVPVVEDEKERLGLLFEYNGEKHLYTFNGPDLTRTSVMEYMDFWENVTEISPVEVPAGCKVYHVERLKPYDESGE
;
A
#
# COMPACT_ATOMS: atom_id res chain seq x y z
N MET A 1 -42.39 -34.37 54.89
CA MET A 1 -41.48 -33.24 54.56
C MET A 1 -40.18 -33.66 53.88
N ARG A 2 -39.60 -34.81 54.19
CA ARG A 2 -38.31 -35.26 53.53
C ARG A 2 -38.42 -35.52 52.01
N HIS A 3 -39.58 -35.92 51.50
CA HIS A 3 -39.77 -36.18 50.06
C HIS A 3 -39.98 -34.92 49.22
N ILE A 4 -40.46 -33.81 49.81
CA ILE A 4 -40.65 -32.53 49.10
C ILE A 4 -39.31 -31.89 48.78
N TYR A 5 -38.34 -31.97 49.67
CA TYR A 5 -36.96 -31.44 49.40
C TYR A 5 -36.22 -32.22 48.32
N SER A 6 -36.45 -33.55 48.21
CA SER A 6 -35.85 -34.37 47.15
C SER A 6 -36.42 -34.04 45.77
N ILE A 7 -37.72 -33.72 45.68
CA ILE A 7 -38.36 -33.33 44.41
C ILE A 7 -37.95 -31.93 44.00
N LEU A 8 -37.83 -30.98 44.95
CA LEU A 8 -37.33 -29.62 44.68
C LEU A 8 -35.86 -29.63 44.24
N MET A 9 -35.03 -30.50 44.82
CA MET A 9 -33.64 -30.64 44.43
C MET A 9 -33.47 -31.29 43.04
N LEU A 10 -34.36 -32.21 42.66
CA LEU A 10 -34.39 -32.83 41.34
C LEU A 10 -34.85 -31.86 40.25
N ILE A 11 -35.79 -30.98 40.55
CA ILE A 11 -36.27 -29.92 39.62
C ILE A 11 -35.24 -28.84 39.44
N SER A 12 -34.47 -28.47 40.48
CA SER A 12 -33.36 -27.52 40.33
C SER A 12 -32.18 -28.04 39.51
N LEU A 13 -31.94 -29.35 39.49
CA LEU A 13 -30.92 -29.97 38.65
C LEU A 13 -31.33 -30.03 37.14
N LEU A 14 -32.63 -30.01 36.84
CA LEU A 14 -33.09 -30.01 35.46
C LEU A 14 -32.99 -28.66 34.77
N PHE A 15 -32.82 -27.55 35.52
CA PHE A 15 -32.67 -26.20 34.96
C PHE A 15 -31.21 -25.77 34.77
N VAL A 16 -30.19 -26.56 35.18
CA VAL A 16 -28.77 -26.26 35.01
C VAL A 16 -28.23 -26.78 33.69
N GLY A 17 -29.03 -27.44 32.86
CA GLY A 17 -28.55 -28.19 31.67
C GLY A 17 -28.80 -27.55 30.32
N THR A 18 -29.32 -26.32 30.22
CA THR A 18 -29.53 -25.65 28.92
C THR A 18 -29.06 -24.21 28.93
N ALA A 19 -27.87 -23.94 29.48
CA ALA A 19 -27.07 -22.88 28.92
C ALA A 19 -26.39 -23.51 27.70
N CYS A 20 -27.08 -23.62 26.58
CA CYS A 20 -26.40 -23.47 25.30
C CYS A 20 -25.78 -22.07 25.41
N GLU A 21 -24.50 -21.99 25.69
CA GLU A 21 -23.71 -20.88 25.18
C GLU A 21 -23.93 -20.98 23.68
N ASP A 22 -24.86 -20.19 23.15
CA ASP A 22 -24.84 -19.87 21.74
C ASP A 22 -23.43 -19.33 21.49
N ASP A 23 -22.60 -20.15 20.85
CA ASP A 23 -21.26 -19.74 20.37
C ASP A 23 -21.44 -18.70 19.26
N TYR A 24 -22.27 -17.66 19.56
CA TYR A 24 -22.49 -16.55 18.65
C TYR A 24 -21.18 -15.79 18.50
N ARG A 25 -20.63 -15.81 17.31
CA ARG A 25 -19.44 -15.06 16.95
C ARG A 25 -19.86 -13.90 16.06
N ASP A 26 -19.21 -12.77 16.24
CA ASP A 26 -19.38 -11.64 15.30
C ASP A 26 -19.04 -12.08 13.88
N ILE A 27 -19.77 -11.51 12.91
CA ILE A 27 -19.48 -11.74 11.50
C ILE A 27 -18.12 -11.13 11.17
N VAL A 28 -17.24 -11.92 10.56
CA VAL A 28 -15.89 -11.52 10.16
C VAL A 28 -15.63 -11.80 8.68
N PHE A 29 -14.79 -10.96 8.07
CA PHE A 29 -14.26 -11.19 6.74
C PHE A 29 -12.83 -11.71 6.84
N PHE A 30 -12.44 -12.66 5.97
CA PHE A 30 -11.11 -13.25 6.01
C PHE A 30 -10.59 -13.61 4.62
N THR A 31 -9.25 -13.73 4.49
CA THR A 31 -8.57 -14.24 3.31
C THR A 31 -8.13 -15.70 3.54
N GLY A 32 -7.85 -16.43 2.44
CA GLY A 32 -7.44 -17.83 2.53
C GLY A 32 -8.62 -18.79 2.74
N ASP A 33 -8.38 -20.04 3.11
CA ASP A 33 -9.39 -21.12 3.12
C ASP A 33 -10.28 -21.13 4.37
N ALA A 34 -9.78 -20.63 5.49
CA ALA A 34 -10.48 -20.57 6.76
C ALA A 34 -10.06 -19.34 7.58
N PRO A 35 -10.94 -18.83 8.48
CA PRO A 35 -10.57 -17.76 9.39
C PRO A 35 -9.57 -18.26 10.44
N ILE A 36 -8.60 -17.42 10.80
CA ILE A 36 -7.59 -17.71 11.82
C ILE A 36 -7.91 -16.86 13.04
N TYR A 37 -8.48 -17.50 14.06
CA TYR A 37 -8.77 -16.85 15.35
C TYR A 37 -7.54 -17.02 16.26
N GLN A 38 -6.71 -15.98 16.33
CA GLN A 38 -5.53 -15.95 17.22
C GLN A 38 -5.69 -14.92 18.34
N VAL A 39 -5.32 -15.30 19.54
CA VAL A 39 -5.31 -14.37 20.68
C VAL A 39 -4.21 -13.33 20.45
N GLY A 40 -4.60 -12.05 20.41
CA GLY A 40 -3.66 -10.91 20.28
C GLY A 40 -3.30 -10.53 18.84
N THR A 41 -3.82 -11.24 17.83
CA THR A 41 -3.68 -10.84 16.40
C THR A 41 -4.99 -11.05 15.65
N CYS A 42 -5.22 -10.27 14.59
CA CYS A 42 -6.38 -10.46 13.73
C CYS A 42 -6.28 -11.69 12.81
N GLY A 43 -5.15 -12.41 12.85
CA GLY A 43 -4.90 -13.51 11.92
C GLY A 43 -4.98 -13.04 10.46
N ASN A 44 -5.90 -13.66 9.68
CA ASN A 44 -6.20 -13.29 8.30
C ASN A 44 -7.54 -12.54 8.16
N MET A 45 -8.08 -12.01 9.26
CA MET A 45 -9.32 -11.24 9.29
C MET A 45 -9.05 -9.76 9.00
N PHE A 46 -9.99 -9.11 8.32
CA PHE A 46 -9.87 -7.70 7.93
C PHE A 46 -11.25 -7.05 7.82
N SER A 47 -11.27 -5.71 7.84
CA SER A 47 -12.48 -4.89 7.71
C SER A 47 -12.41 -3.87 6.57
N SER A 48 -11.30 -3.87 5.81
CA SER A 48 -11.11 -3.01 4.64
C SER A 48 -10.34 -3.74 3.54
N ALA A 49 -10.66 -3.45 2.28
CA ALA A 49 -10.02 -4.01 1.11
C ALA A 49 -9.77 -2.93 0.06
N ASN A 50 -8.60 -2.99 -0.58
CA ASN A 50 -8.29 -2.18 -1.75
C ASN A 50 -8.44 -3.05 -2.99
N LEU A 51 -9.17 -2.55 -3.99
CA LEU A 51 -9.34 -3.16 -5.29
C LEU A 51 -8.76 -2.24 -6.37
N TYR A 52 -8.48 -2.81 -7.53
CA TYR A 52 -7.88 -2.08 -8.63
C TYR A 52 -8.61 -2.35 -9.94
N LEU A 53 -8.87 -1.29 -10.74
CA LEU A 53 -9.58 -1.41 -12.02
C LEU A 53 -8.79 -2.23 -13.05
N ASN A 54 -7.46 -2.24 -12.96
CA ASN A 54 -6.61 -3.08 -13.80
C ASN A 54 -6.67 -4.58 -13.43
N LYS A 55 -7.45 -4.96 -12.38
CA LYS A 55 -7.75 -6.34 -11.95
C LYS A 55 -9.25 -6.60 -11.98
N PRO A 56 -9.81 -6.80 -13.18
CA PRO A 56 -11.24 -6.94 -13.35
C PRO A 56 -11.84 -8.19 -12.71
N GLU A 57 -11.04 -9.20 -12.35
CA GLU A 57 -11.46 -10.36 -11.58
C GLU A 57 -11.82 -10.04 -10.14
N GLY A 58 -11.32 -8.91 -9.60
CA GLY A 58 -11.53 -8.49 -8.24
C GLY A 58 -10.92 -9.42 -7.20
N ILE A 59 -11.56 -9.52 -6.03
CA ILE A 59 -11.13 -10.38 -4.92
C ILE A 59 -12.25 -11.32 -4.46
N ILE A 60 -11.84 -12.42 -3.83
CA ILE A 60 -12.75 -13.33 -3.15
C ILE A 60 -12.42 -13.28 -1.66
N VAL A 61 -13.43 -12.99 -0.84
CA VAL A 61 -13.33 -12.94 0.62
C VAL A 61 -14.22 -14.00 1.25
N GLY A 62 -13.75 -14.59 2.35
CA GLY A 62 -14.56 -15.49 3.16
C GLY A 62 -15.37 -14.72 4.18
N VAL A 63 -16.50 -15.31 4.60
CA VAL A 63 -17.36 -14.83 5.68
C VAL A 63 -17.56 -15.95 6.68
N ASP A 64 -17.41 -15.63 7.97
CA ASP A 64 -17.69 -16.55 9.08
C ASP A 64 -18.34 -15.80 10.25
N GLY A 65 -18.92 -16.55 11.20
CA GLY A 65 -19.66 -16.01 12.36
C GLY A 65 -21.14 -15.79 12.08
N GLY A 66 -21.86 -15.17 13.02
CA GLY A 66 -23.29 -15.03 12.95
C GLY A 66 -24.05 -16.36 12.93
N ASP A 67 -25.22 -16.41 12.35
CA ASP A 67 -26.05 -17.62 12.20
C ASP A 67 -25.79 -18.40 10.91
N GLY A 68 -24.86 -17.92 10.06
CA GLY A 68 -24.49 -18.56 8.79
C GLY A 68 -25.46 -18.32 7.62
N ASN A 69 -26.58 -17.65 7.85
CA ASN A 69 -27.57 -17.36 6.82
C ASN A 69 -27.45 -15.90 6.35
N TYR A 70 -26.52 -15.65 5.44
CA TYR A 70 -26.11 -14.29 5.08
C TYR A 70 -26.86 -13.69 3.91
N SER A 71 -27.03 -12.37 3.97
CA SER A 71 -27.42 -11.50 2.86
C SER A 71 -26.38 -10.40 2.66
N ILE A 72 -26.24 -9.92 1.42
CA ILE A 72 -25.31 -8.85 1.05
C ILE A 72 -26.11 -7.59 0.74
N VAL A 73 -25.65 -6.47 1.27
CA VAL A 73 -26.10 -5.13 0.88
C VAL A 73 -24.88 -4.38 0.35
N ASN A 74 -24.90 -4.04 -0.93
CA ASN A 74 -23.88 -3.24 -1.58
C ASN A 74 -24.19 -1.76 -1.36
N GLY A 75 -23.21 -0.97 -0.92
CA GLY A 75 -23.40 0.45 -0.65
C GLY A 75 -23.51 1.28 -1.91
N ASP A 76 -22.72 0.94 -2.94
CA ASP A 76 -22.75 1.59 -4.26
C ASP A 76 -22.42 0.59 -5.37
N ASP A 77 -23.44 0.23 -6.15
CA ASP A 77 -23.30 -0.69 -7.30
C ASP A 77 -22.57 -0.06 -8.51
N ALA A 78 -22.35 1.26 -8.52
CA ALA A 78 -21.54 1.90 -9.54
C ALA A 78 -20.04 1.71 -9.30
N ILE A 79 -19.61 1.57 -8.04
CA ILE A 79 -18.21 1.42 -7.65
C ILE A 79 -17.78 -0.05 -7.67
N VAL A 80 -18.55 -0.95 -7.08
CA VAL A 80 -18.27 -2.40 -7.05
C VAL A 80 -19.54 -3.24 -7.25
N THR A 81 -19.34 -4.52 -7.60
CA THR A 81 -20.38 -5.55 -7.46
C THR A 81 -19.92 -6.56 -6.44
N ALA A 82 -20.82 -7.00 -5.56
CA ALA A 82 -20.56 -8.05 -4.58
C ALA A 82 -21.62 -9.15 -4.68
N ALA A 83 -21.21 -10.39 -4.78
CA ALA A 83 -22.11 -11.54 -4.86
C ALA A 83 -21.53 -12.77 -4.18
N PHE A 84 -22.39 -13.62 -3.61
CA PHE A 84 -21.95 -14.93 -3.13
C PHE A 84 -21.51 -15.82 -4.30
N VAL A 85 -20.39 -16.52 -4.09
CA VAL A 85 -19.87 -17.50 -5.04
C VAL A 85 -19.75 -18.86 -4.37
N LYS A 86 -19.80 -19.92 -5.20
CA LYS A 86 -19.66 -21.28 -4.70
C LYS A 86 -18.27 -21.48 -4.08
N SER A 87 -18.25 -22.10 -2.91
CA SER A 87 -17.04 -22.42 -2.15
C SER A 87 -16.96 -23.93 -1.87
N GLU A 88 -15.75 -24.46 -1.93
CA GLU A 88 -15.43 -25.84 -1.52
C GLU A 88 -14.94 -25.92 -0.07
N SER A 89 -14.59 -24.79 0.55
CA SER A 89 -14.01 -24.72 1.89
C SER A 89 -15.03 -24.84 3.03
N GLY A 90 -16.33 -24.92 2.74
CA GLY A 90 -17.38 -24.95 3.74
C GLY A 90 -17.80 -23.56 4.28
N TYR A 91 -17.05 -22.52 3.98
CA TYR A 91 -17.38 -21.13 4.33
C TYR A 91 -18.06 -20.42 3.18
N GLN A 92 -18.94 -19.47 3.49
CA GLN A 92 -19.49 -18.57 2.47
C GLN A 92 -18.40 -17.69 1.89
N ARG A 93 -18.47 -17.44 0.58
CA ARG A 93 -17.51 -16.62 -0.15
C ARG A 93 -18.23 -15.53 -0.92
N ILE A 94 -17.65 -14.32 -0.89
CA ILE A 94 -18.12 -13.18 -1.63
C ILE A 94 -17.05 -12.81 -2.64
N GLN A 95 -17.41 -12.78 -3.93
CA GLN A 95 -16.60 -12.15 -4.96
C GLN A 95 -16.97 -10.67 -5.03
N ILE A 96 -15.96 -9.81 -5.02
CA ILE A 96 -16.08 -8.36 -5.10
C ILE A 96 -15.33 -7.90 -6.33
N ILE A 97 -16.04 -7.31 -7.29
CA ILE A 97 -15.52 -6.90 -8.59
C ILE A 97 -15.54 -5.37 -8.68
N PRO A 98 -14.40 -4.71 -8.96
CA PRO A 98 -14.32 -3.27 -9.15
C PRO A 98 -14.98 -2.84 -10.47
N LYS A 99 -15.62 -1.65 -10.48
CA LYS A 99 -16.24 -1.05 -11.67
C LYS A 99 -15.79 0.37 -11.94
N ALA A 100 -15.62 1.17 -10.89
CA ALA A 100 -15.17 2.55 -10.99
C ALA A 100 -14.36 2.91 -9.73
N GLU A 101 -13.50 3.90 -9.85
CA GLU A 101 -12.78 4.46 -8.71
C GLU A 101 -13.74 5.06 -7.68
N GLY A 102 -13.38 4.92 -6.41
CA GLY A 102 -14.15 5.46 -5.31
C GLY A 102 -14.13 4.58 -4.06
N GLU A 103 -14.90 4.97 -3.07
CA GLU A 103 -15.04 4.26 -1.80
C GLU A 103 -16.48 3.84 -1.57
N THR A 104 -16.70 2.63 -1.07
CA THR A 104 -18.00 2.10 -0.74
C THR A 104 -17.91 1.11 0.42
N GLY A 105 -19.05 0.57 0.85
CA GLY A 105 -19.12 -0.46 1.88
C GLY A 105 -19.97 -1.64 1.45
N ILE A 106 -19.53 -2.84 1.75
CA ILE A 106 -20.30 -4.06 1.59
C ILE A 106 -20.73 -4.51 2.99
N THR A 107 -22.03 -4.51 3.23
CA THR A 107 -22.60 -4.97 4.50
C THR A 107 -23.10 -6.39 4.34
N VAL A 108 -22.60 -7.31 5.15
CA VAL A 108 -23.14 -8.66 5.31
C VAL A 108 -24.04 -8.66 6.54
N ARG A 109 -25.26 -9.18 6.38
CA ARG A 109 -26.22 -9.36 7.48
C ARG A 109 -26.58 -10.82 7.58
N ASP A 110 -26.74 -11.31 8.80
CA ASP A 110 -27.28 -12.64 9.05
C ASP A 110 -28.79 -12.65 9.31
N GLY A 111 -29.36 -13.84 9.47
CA GLY A 111 -30.78 -14.03 9.77
C GLY A 111 -31.18 -13.56 11.18
N SER A 112 -30.23 -13.42 12.10
CA SER A 112 -30.47 -12.90 13.46
C SER A 112 -30.54 -11.38 13.53
N GLY A 113 -30.13 -10.68 12.45
CA GLY A 113 -30.10 -9.23 12.33
C GLY A 113 -28.74 -8.60 12.65
N SER A 114 -27.73 -9.40 12.94
CA SER A 114 -26.35 -8.91 13.09
C SER A 114 -25.75 -8.55 11.74
N SER A 115 -24.77 -7.65 11.75
CA SER A 115 -24.15 -7.19 10.51
C SER A 115 -22.69 -6.82 10.68
N ALA A 116 -21.91 -7.04 9.63
CA ALA A 116 -20.53 -6.55 9.50
C ALA A 116 -20.36 -5.73 8.23
N LEU A 117 -19.51 -4.71 8.31
CA LEU A 117 -19.18 -3.81 7.20
C LEU A 117 -17.76 -4.07 6.75
N LEU A 118 -17.58 -4.38 5.46
CA LEU A 118 -16.32 -4.34 4.76
C LEU A 118 -16.22 -3.01 3.98
N ARG A 119 -15.25 -2.18 4.34
CA ARG A 119 -14.94 -0.96 3.58
C ARG A 119 -14.14 -1.34 2.34
N VAL A 120 -14.51 -0.79 1.21
CA VAL A 120 -13.86 -1.08 -0.07
C VAL A 120 -13.44 0.23 -0.72
N LYS A 121 -12.15 0.34 -1.04
CA LYS A 121 -11.60 1.40 -1.88
C LYS A 121 -11.21 0.81 -3.22
N VAL A 122 -11.59 1.48 -4.31
CA VAL A 122 -11.23 1.10 -5.68
C VAL A 122 -10.37 2.21 -6.27
N ASP A 123 -9.15 1.87 -6.65
CA ASP A 123 -8.19 2.74 -7.33
C ASP A 123 -7.95 2.25 -8.78
N GLU A 124 -7.36 3.09 -9.63
CA GLU A 124 -6.98 2.73 -11.01
C GLU A 124 -6.08 1.48 -11.04
N CYS A 125 -5.00 1.51 -10.26
CA CYS A 125 -4.02 0.44 -10.14
C CYS A 125 -3.23 0.58 -8.84
N LEU A 126 -2.57 -0.50 -8.44
CA LEU A 126 -1.58 -0.43 -7.36
C LEU A 126 -0.41 0.43 -7.82
N LYS A 127 -0.06 1.45 -7.06
CA LYS A 127 1.07 2.33 -7.34
C LYS A 127 1.72 2.83 -6.06
N LEU A 128 3.03 3.07 -6.12
CA LEU A 128 3.75 3.85 -5.13
C LEU A 128 3.87 5.27 -5.65
N VAL A 129 3.44 6.24 -4.86
CA VAL A 129 3.53 7.65 -5.22
C VAL A 129 4.45 8.38 -4.26
N TRP A 130 5.44 9.06 -4.83
CA TRP A 130 6.45 9.82 -4.09
C TRP A 130 6.48 11.26 -4.56
N SER A 131 6.35 12.21 -3.64
CA SER A 131 6.47 13.65 -3.92
C SER A 131 7.86 14.15 -3.62
N LYS A 132 8.43 14.93 -4.54
CA LYS A 132 9.67 15.64 -4.34
C LYS A 132 9.44 16.86 -3.44
N VAL A 133 10.00 16.80 -2.22
CA VAL A 133 9.84 17.86 -1.21
C VAL A 133 11.06 18.74 -1.05
N LYS A 134 12.23 18.25 -1.50
CA LYS A 134 13.48 19.02 -1.49
C LYS A 134 14.36 18.58 -2.66
N ASP A 135 15.16 19.52 -3.12
CA ASP A 135 16.09 19.37 -4.23
C ASP A 135 17.42 20.06 -3.90
N GLY A 136 18.54 19.52 -4.39
CA GLY A 136 19.81 20.16 -4.17
C GLY A 136 20.99 19.43 -4.82
N ILE A 137 22.09 20.16 -4.95
CA ILE A 137 23.37 19.62 -5.39
C ILE A 137 24.29 19.48 -4.19
N VAL A 138 25.00 18.34 -4.11
CA VAL A 138 25.98 18.05 -3.07
C VAL A 138 27.32 17.67 -3.73
N VAL A 139 28.41 18.31 -3.32
CA VAL A 139 29.76 18.06 -3.85
C VAL A 139 30.71 17.77 -2.70
N PRO A 140 30.80 16.50 -2.26
CA PRO A 140 31.68 16.13 -1.14
C PRO A 140 33.15 16.50 -1.44
N GLY A 141 33.81 17.14 -0.48
CA GLY A 141 35.21 17.55 -0.60
C GLY A 141 35.45 18.89 -1.28
N ALA A 142 34.43 19.54 -1.85
CA ALA A 142 34.52 20.90 -2.40
C ALA A 142 34.48 21.96 -1.28
N THR A 143 35.06 23.13 -1.54
CA THR A 143 34.90 24.31 -0.68
C THR A 143 33.46 24.85 -0.79
N GLU A 144 33.05 25.69 0.16
CA GLU A 144 31.71 26.30 0.14
C GLU A 144 31.46 27.13 -1.15
N GLU A 145 32.51 27.86 -1.62
CA GLU A 145 32.44 28.65 -2.86
C GLU A 145 32.25 27.74 -4.09
N GLN A 146 33.04 26.65 -4.17
CA GLN A 146 32.94 25.66 -5.26
C GLN A 146 31.58 24.97 -5.24
N GLN A 147 31.12 24.52 -4.04
CA GLN A 147 29.80 23.91 -3.84
C GLN A 147 28.70 24.86 -4.34
N LYS A 148 28.76 26.14 -3.96
CA LYS A 148 27.80 27.13 -4.38
C LYS A 148 27.81 27.37 -5.91
N ASN A 149 28.99 27.53 -6.49
CA ASN A 149 29.12 27.76 -7.92
C ASN A 149 28.55 26.60 -8.75
N ILE A 150 28.83 25.36 -8.32
CA ILE A 150 28.30 24.17 -8.99
C ILE A 150 26.78 24.09 -8.80
N ALA A 151 26.26 24.31 -7.59
CA ALA A 151 24.82 24.28 -7.33
C ALA A 151 24.07 25.37 -8.15
N ASP A 152 24.61 26.58 -8.22
CA ASP A 152 24.03 27.67 -9.02
C ASP A 152 23.96 27.31 -10.53
N ALA A 153 24.94 26.55 -11.04
CA ALA A 153 24.98 26.13 -12.44
C ALA A 153 23.90 25.07 -12.78
N PHE A 154 23.41 24.33 -11.78
CA PHE A 154 22.33 23.39 -11.94
C PHE A 154 20.93 24.00 -11.71
N THR A 155 20.82 25.32 -11.49
CA THR A 155 19.53 26.00 -11.37
C THR A 155 18.69 25.73 -12.61
N ASP A 156 17.47 25.25 -12.40
CA ASP A 156 16.52 24.86 -13.46
C ASP A 156 16.96 23.71 -14.41
N PHE A 157 18.07 23.06 -14.11
CA PHE A 157 18.61 22.01 -14.97
C PHE A 157 17.70 20.77 -15.02
N PHE A 158 17.17 20.33 -13.87
CA PHE A 158 16.40 19.09 -13.77
C PHE A 158 14.94 19.29 -14.13
N THR A 159 14.37 18.28 -14.81
CA THR A 159 12.98 18.28 -15.30
C THR A 159 11.97 18.30 -14.14
N VAL A 160 12.20 17.49 -13.09
CA VAL A 160 11.29 17.40 -11.95
C VAL A 160 11.63 18.45 -10.90
N LYS A 161 10.70 19.32 -10.58
CA LYS A 161 10.85 20.38 -9.59
C LYS A 161 10.32 19.95 -8.22
N VAL A 162 10.60 20.73 -7.19
CA VAL A 162 9.95 20.56 -5.88
C VAL A 162 8.43 20.70 -6.06
N GLY A 163 7.67 19.76 -5.51
CA GLY A 163 6.23 19.60 -5.74
C GLY A 163 5.88 18.61 -6.86
N GLY A 164 6.85 18.26 -7.72
CA GLY A 164 6.67 17.16 -8.67
C GLY A 164 6.57 15.80 -7.96
N ARG A 165 6.17 14.77 -8.70
CA ARG A 165 5.98 13.43 -8.13
C ARG A 165 6.29 12.33 -9.12
N TYR A 166 6.61 11.17 -8.57
CA TYR A 166 6.84 9.92 -9.27
C TYR A 166 5.76 8.93 -8.87
N GLU A 167 5.04 8.35 -9.86
CA GLU A 167 4.11 7.25 -9.65
C GLU A 167 4.74 5.99 -10.25
N MET A 168 5.03 5.03 -9.39
CA MET A 168 5.65 3.75 -9.77
C MET A 168 4.57 2.67 -9.75
N ILE A 169 4.21 2.17 -10.94
CA ILE A 169 3.20 1.14 -11.15
C ILE A 169 3.93 -0.17 -11.45
N PRO A 170 3.95 -1.14 -10.53
CA PRO A 170 4.73 -2.36 -10.70
C PRO A 170 4.17 -3.25 -11.81
N ASP A 171 5.06 -3.92 -12.55
CA ASP A 171 4.67 -4.96 -13.49
C ASP A 171 4.14 -6.21 -12.75
N ASN A 172 4.66 -6.43 -11.52
CA ASN A 172 4.24 -7.49 -10.60
C ASN A 172 4.07 -6.91 -9.19
N GLU A 173 2.88 -7.04 -8.60
CA GLU A 173 2.55 -6.48 -7.29
C GLU A 173 3.36 -7.05 -6.13
N SER A 174 3.83 -8.31 -6.23
CA SER A 174 4.72 -8.90 -5.24
C SER A 174 6.15 -8.34 -5.30
N GLU A 175 6.49 -7.59 -6.34
CA GLU A 175 7.82 -7.09 -6.66
C GLU A 175 7.78 -5.58 -6.97
N MET A 176 7.16 -4.82 -6.07
CA MET A 176 6.79 -3.41 -6.29
C MET A 176 7.94 -2.48 -6.71
N LEU A 177 9.18 -2.77 -6.27
CA LEU A 177 10.35 -1.94 -6.59
C LEU A 177 11.25 -2.56 -7.65
N GLU A 178 10.95 -3.76 -8.18
CA GLU A 178 11.85 -4.41 -9.14
C GLU A 178 11.78 -3.73 -10.51
N LYS A 179 10.60 -3.61 -11.08
CA LYS A 179 10.38 -2.90 -12.34
C LYS A 179 8.91 -2.59 -12.58
N GLY A 180 8.68 -1.59 -13.43
CA GLY A 180 7.32 -1.23 -13.78
C GLY A 180 7.24 0.02 -14.65
N THR A 181 6.01 0.50 -14.80
CA THR A 181 5.73 1.78 -15.46
C THR A 181 5.99 2.92 -14.50
N LEU A 182 6.62 3.97 -14.99
CA LEU A 182 6.87 5.21 -14.27
C LEU A 182 6.03 6.32 -14.90
N ARG A 183 5.24 7.03 -14.07
CA ARG A 183 4.60 8.30 -14.46
C ARG A 183 5.29 9.43 -13.70
N VAL A 184 5.81 10.40 -14.41
CA VAL A 184 6.57 11.51 -13.84
C VAL A 184 5.80 12.80 -14.03
N HIS A 185 5.37 13.42 -12.95
CA HIS A 185 4.75 14.73 -12.93
C HIS A 185 5.83 15.76 -12.60
N PRO A 186 6.24 16.61 -13.55
CA PRO A 186 7.42 17.48 -13.36
C PRO A 186 7.21 18.55 -12.27
N ASP A 187 5.97 18.91 -11.99
CA ASP A 187 5.58 19.90 -10.99
C ASP A 187 4.12 19.67 -10.53
N ASN A 188 3.56 20.61 -9.79
CA ASN A 188 2.16 20.59 -9.34
C ASN A 188 1.15 21.01 -10.43
N SER A 189 1.57 21.22 -11.67
CA SER A 189 0.66 21.58 -12.76
C SER A 189 -0.21 20.40 -13.19
N THR A 190 -1.26 20.70 -13.95
CA THR A 190 -2.15 19.71 -14.55
C THR A 190 -1.65 19.15 -15.88
N ILE A 191 -0.37 19.34 -16.20
CA ILE A 191 0.26 18.84 -17.42
C ILE A 191 0.28 17.31 -17.34
N ALA A 192 -0.01 16.64 -18.47
CA ALA A 192 0.07 15.19 -18.55
C ALA A 192 1.47 14.68 -18.13
N PRO A 193 1.55 13.61 -17.35
CA PRO A 193 2.82 13.07 -16.88
C PRO A 193 3.65 12.55 -18.06
N PHE A 194 4.97 12.59 -17.93
CA PHE A 194 5.86 11.79 -18.76
C PHE A 194 5.66 10.31 -18.40
N ILE A 195 5.51 9.47 -19.42
CA ILE A 195 5.40 8.02 -19.23
C ILE A 195 6.76 7.40 -19.51
N GLY A 196 7.23 6.57 -18.62
CA GLY A 196 8.50 5.91 -18.70
C GLY A 196 8.53 4.54 -18.01
N ARG A 197 9.72 4.12 -17.66
CA ARG A 197 9.96 2.85 -16.95
C ARG A 197 10.85 3.08 -15.76
N TYR A 198 10.67 2.24 -14.74
CA TYR A 198 11.63 2.10 -13.67
C TYR A 198 12.11 0.65 -13.57
N GLU A 199 13.34 0.48 -13.15
CA GLU A 199 13.94 -0.83 -12.92
C GLU A 199 14.94 -0.74 -11.77
N ARG A 200 14.92 -1.74 -10.91
CA ARG A 200 15.92 -1.91 -9.85
C ARG A 200 17.18 -2.53 -10.45
N VAL A 201 18.31 -1.88 -10.25
CA VAL A 201 19.58 -2.30 -10.84
C VAL A 201 20.69 -2.33 -9.78
N PRO A 202 21.66 -3.24 -9.91
CA PRO A 202 22.87 -3.17 -9.10
C PRO A 202 23.74 -1.99 -9.56
N VAL A 203 24.27 -1.24 -8.61
CA VAL A 203 25.18 -0.12 -8.84
C VAL A 203 26.47 -0.38 -8.09
N VAL A 204 27.60 -0.33 -8.79
CA VAL A 204 28.92 -0.44 -8.14
C VAL A 204 29.50 0.96 -8.01
N GLU A 205 29.65 1.43 -6.80
CA GLU A 205 30.26 2.72 -6.48
C GLU A 205 31.33 2.55 -5.39
N ASP A 206 32.56 3.05 -5.65
CA ASP A 206 33.70 2.93 -4.75
C ASP A 206 33.95 1.48 -4.26
N GLU A 207 33.92 0.52 -5.21
CA GLU A 207 34.08 -0.93 -4.98
C GLU A 207 33.00 -1.58 -4.12
N LYS A 208 31.91 -0.88 -3.85
CA LYS A 208 30.75 -1.40 -3.11
C LYS A 208 29.57 -1.55 -4.03
N GLU A 209 28.96 -2.72 -3.97
CA GLU A 209 27.68 -2.96 -4.63
C GLU A 209 26.54 -2.39 -3.78
N ARG A 210 25.68 -1.62 -4.43
CA ARG A 210 24.47 -1.03 -3.86
C ARG A 210 23.28 -1.33 -4.75
N LEU A 211 22.10 -1.16 -4.23
CA LEU A 211 20.88 -1.17 -5.02
C LEU A 211 20.56 0.25 -5.48
N GLY A 212 20.23 0.38 -6.75
CA GLY A 212 19.76 1.60 -7.36
C GLY A 212 18.43 1.41 -8.04
N LEU A 213 17.78 2.52 -8.38
CA LEU A 213 16.63 2.60 -9.28
C LEU A 213 17.03 3.38 -10.53
N LEU A 214 16.87 2.73 -11.67
CA LEU A 214 16.99 3.37 -12.97
C LEU A 214 15.60 3.86 -13.38
N PHE A 215 15.46 5.18 -13.59
CA PHE A 215 14.28 5.81 -14.17
C PHE A 215 14.58 6.23 -15.60
N GLU A 216 13.73 5.83 -16.53
CA GLU A 216 13.83 6.21 -17.94
C GLU A 216 12.54 6.93 -18.33
N TYR A 217 12.59 8.22 -18.58
CA TYR A 217 11.46 9.05 -19.02
C TYR A 217 11.93 10.24 -19.85
N ASN A 218 11.07 10.77 -20.70
CA ASN A 218 11.38 11.92 -21.55
C ASN A 218 12.66 11.78 -22.40
N GLY A 219 13.10 10.53 -22.69
CA GLY A 219 14.35 10.25 -23.42
C GLY A 219 15.61 10.32 -22.55
N GLU A 220 15.51 10.56 -21.28
CA GLU A 220 16.59 10.64 -20.31
C GLU A 220 16.62 9.40 -19.40
N LYS A 221 17.81 9.12 -18.84
CA LYS A 221 18.04 8.05 -17.88
C LYS A 221 18.62 8.63 -16.60
N HIS A 222 17.95 8.35 -15.50
CA HIS A 222 18.34 8.80 -14.17
C HIS A 222 18.61 7.58 -13.29
N LEU A 223 19.84 7.44 -12.82
CA LEU A 223 20.24 6.33 -11.95
C LEU A 223 20.39 6.82 -10.51
N TYR A 224 19.42 6.49 -9.70
CA TYR A 224 19.39 6.86 -8.30
C TYR A 224 19.93 5.76 -7.40
N THR A 225 20.75 6.12 -6.43
CA THR A 225 21.12 5.28 -5.29
C THR A 225 20.44 5.79 -4.03
N PHE A 226 20.24 4.92 -3.06
CA PHE A 226 19.65 5.28 -1.78
C PHE A 226 20.76 5.51 -0.76
N ASN A 227 20.87 6.74 -0.26
CA ASN A 227 21.64 7.06 0.92
C ASN A 227 20.67 7.46 2.02
N GLY A 228 20.18 6.49 2.76
CA GLY A 228 19.30 6.72 3.89
C GLY A 228 19.70 5.85 5.07
N PRO A 229 19.16 6.08 6.25
CA PRO A 229 19.34 5.18 7.37
C PRO A 229 18.90 3.78 6.95
N ASP A 230 19.70 2.81 7.34
CA ASP A 230 19.56 1.38 7.10
C ASP A 230 18.08 0.95 7.03
N LEU A 231 17.62 0.50 5.85
CA LEU A 231 16.24 0.04 5.59
C LEU A 231 15.84 -1.18 6.45
N THR A 232 16.69 -1.62 7.35
CA THR A 232 16.45 -2.74 8.26
C THR A 232 15.61 -2.35 9.49
N ARG A 233 15.28 -1.06 9.68
CA ARG A 233 14.45 -0.61 10.79
C ARG A 233 13.04 -0.32 10.31
N THR A 234 12.08 -0.99 10.93
CA THR A 234 10.61 -0.85 10.82
C THR A 234 10.05 0.53 11.24
N SER A 235 10.79 1.60 11.10
CA SER A 235 10.25 2.94 11.22
C SER A 235 9.61 3.32 9.89
N VAL A 236 8.37 3.79 9.93
CA VAL A 236 7.68 4.44 8.81
C VAL A 236 8.67 5.42 8.18
N MET A 237 9.09 5.17 6.93
CA MET A 237 10.01 6.06 6.24
C MET A 237 9.26 7.34 5.92
N GLU A 238 9.50 8.37 6.72
CA GLU A 238 8.90 9.67 6.52
C GLU A 238 9.45 10.35 5.25
N TYR A 239 10.72 10.08 4.92
CA TYR A 239 11.43 10.61 3.76
C TYR A 239 12.44 9.60 3.22
N MET A 240 12.72 9.68 1.90
CA MET A 240 13.77 8.93 1.22
C MET A 240 14.61 9.91 0.40
N ASP A 241 15.94 9.84 0.52
CA ASP A 241 16.85 10.64 -0.30
C ASP A 241 17.35 9.81 -1.49
N PHE A 242 17.06 10.27 -2.70
CA PHE A 242 17.54 9.74 -3.96
C PHE A 242 18.80 10.51 -4.38
N TRP A 243 19.89 9.80 -4.65
CA TRP A 243 21.17 10.36 -5.02
C TRP A 243 21.51 9.92 -6.43
N GLU A 244 21.67 10.88 -7.33
CA GLU A 244 22.12 10.66 -8.70
C GLU A 244 23.50 11.28 -8.87
N ASN A 245 24.46 10.50 -9.39
CA ASN A 245 25.79 11.03 -9.74
C ASN A 245 25.71 11.78 -11.06
N VAL A 246 25.83 13.10 -11.01
CA VAL A 246 25.72 14.01 -12.16
C VAL A 246 27.05 14.65 -12.53
N THR A 247 28.17 14.07 -12.10
CA THR A 247 29.51 14.61 -12.31
C THR A 247 29.82 14.83 -13.80
N GLU A 248 29.45 13.85 -14.65
CA GLU A 248 29.75 13.89 -16.09
C GLU A 248 28.91 14.90 -16.87
N ILE A 249 27.73 15.25 -16.35
CA ILE A 249 26.82 16.21 -16.98
C ILE A 249 26.87 17.59 -16.32
N SER A 250 27.85 17.82 -15.46
CA SER A 250 28.02 19.13 -14.79
C SER A 250 28.22 20.26 -15.80
N PRO A 251 27.40 21.35 -15.74
CA PRO A 251 27.55 22.49 -16.64
C PRO A 251 28.85 23.28 -16.44
N VAL A 252 29.52 23.06 -15.31
CA VAL A 252 30.75 23.75 -14.93
C VAL A 252 31.83 22.75 -14.55
N GLU A 253 33.10 23.21 -14.53
CA GLU A 253 34.25 22.39 -14.14
C GLU A 253 34.10 21.89 -12.68
N VAL A 254 34.28 20.57 -12.50
CA VAL A 254 34.24 19.93 -11.18
C VAL A 254 35.65 19.84 -10.64
N PRO A 255 35.90 20.22 -9.38
CA PRO A 255 37.21 20.10 -8.77
C PRO A 255 37.76 18.66 -8.81
N ALA A 256 39.05 18.53 -9.06
CA ALA A 256 39.71 17.23 -9.21
C ALA A 256 39.45 16.33 -7.98
N GLY A 257 39.00 15.11 -8.22
CA GLY A 257 38.69 14.13 -7.17
C GLY A 257 37.32 14.32 -6.49
N CYS A 258 36.53 15.36 -6.84
CA CYS A 258 35.17 15.53 -6.35
C CYS A 258 34.16 14.83 -7.27
N LYS A 259 33.03 14.39 -6.70
CA LYS A 259 31.85 13.94 -7.40
C LYS A 259 30.72 14.94 -7.15
N VAL A 260 29.84 15.11 -8.11
CA VAL A 260 28.64 15.95 -7.99
C VAL A 260 27.44 15.05 -7.91
N TYR A 261 26.63 15.24 -6.89
CA TYR A 261 25.40 14.49 -6.71
C TYR A 261 24.20 15.43 -6.73
N HIS A 262 23.22 15.08 -7.54
CA HIS A 262 21.88 15.61 -7.43
C HIS A 262 21.13 14.80 -6.35
N VAL A 263 20.56 15.48 -5.38
CA VAL A 263 19.88 14.84 -4.24
C VAL A 263 18.44 15.32 -4.18
N GLU A 264 17.54 14.37 -4.36
CA GLU A 264 16.12 14.58 -4.22
C GLU A 264 15.62 13.96 -2.93
N ARG A 265 14.92 14.75 -2.09
CA ARG A 265 14.20 14.21 -0.96
C ARG A 265 12.76 13.97 -1.34
N LEU A 266 12.34 12.74 -1.21
CA LEU A 266 11.00 12.29 -1.51
C LEU A 266 10.25 11.92 -0.23
N LYS A 267 8.94 12.16 -0.21
CA LYS A 267 8.03 11.63 0.81
C LYS A 267 6.91 10.83 0.14
N PRO A 268 6.33 9.80 0.81
CA PRO A 268 5.11 9.19 0.34
C PRO A 268 4.06 10.27 0.09
N TYR A 269 3.41 10.21 -1.05
CA TYR A 269 2.32 11.12 -1.38
C TYR A 269 1.06 10.66 -0.65
N ASP A 270 0.48 11.54 0.12
CA ASP A 270 -0.80 11.33 0.76
C ASP A 270 -1.88 12.08 -0.04
N GLU A 271 -2.80 11.34 -0.64
CA GLU A 271 -3.94 11.90 -1.38
C GLU A 271 -4.95 12.60 -0.45
N SER A 272 -4.89 12.34 0.86
CA SER A 272 -5.82 12.94 1.85
C SER A 272 -5.58 14.42 2.11
N GLY A 273 -4.45 14.98 1.68
CA GLY A 273 -4.18 16.43 1.72
C GLY A 273 -3.96 17.01 3.12
N GLU A 274 -3.58 16.19 4.12
CA GLU A 274 -3.14 16.66 5.45
C GLU A 274 -1.62 16.79 5.56
#